data_d98609a142d8d348b754ae5595720d4a
#
_entry.id   d98609a142d8d348b754ae5595720d4a
#
_cell.length_a   1.000
_cell.length_b   1.000
_cell.length_c   1.000
_cell.angle_alpha   90.00
_cell.angle_beta   90.00
_cell.angle_gamma   90.00
#
_symmetry.space_group_name_H-M   'P 1'
#
loop_
_entity.id
_entity.type
_entity.pdbx_description
1 polymer ?
#
loop_
_entity_poly.entity_id
_entity_poly.type
_entity_poly.pdbx_seq_one_letter_code
_entity_poly.pdbx_strand_id
1 'polypeptide(L)'
;MPVARRYDTLLAKGEDRKQRILDVAQRLLTRNGWRSTTLAQIAGEAGVTPAGLLHHFESKEQLLHAVLDARDLDDDTHADRTGDLFDQIAAVADRFHRAPELVGTFTVLLVENILPEAPLHDRMLARHRAATDIVADLIRRGQADGRYREDIDPAVKAVEILAFVHGMETAWLLDPSIPLPEVFKQYAETLARDFAPPKTFETT
;
A
#
# COMPACT_ATOMS: atom_id res chain seq x y z
N MET A 1 -4.96 -35.35 26.24
CA MET A 1 -4.80 -33.91 26.08
C MET A 1 -3.40 -33.38 25.69
N PRO A 2 -2.35 -34.20 25.39
CA PRO A 2 -1.05 -33.66 24.96
C PRO A 2 -0.89 -33.40 23.45
N VAL A 3 -1.75 -34.00 22.59
CA VAL A 3 -1.57 -33.95 21.13
C VAL A 3 -1.97 -32.59 20.55
N ALA A 4 -3.05 -32.00 21.02
CA ALA A 4 -3.52 -30.68 20.57
C ALA A 4 -2.48 -29.56 20.84
N ARG A 5 -1.94 -29.48 22.04
CA ARG A 5 -0.89 -28.51 22.42
C ARG A 5 0.38 -28.61 21.55
N ARG A 6 0.75 -29.81 21.14
CA ARG A 6 1.95 -30.05 20.30
C ARG A 6 1.68 -29.62 18.86
N TYR A 7 0.46 -29.80 18.38
CA TYR A 7 0.01 -29.37 17.05
C TYR A 7 -0.06 -27.84 16.97
N ASP A 8 -0.65 -27.18 17.96
CA ASP A 8 -0.71 -25.71 18.05
C ASP A 8 0.70 -25.08 18.09
N THR A 9 1.63 -25.70 18.79
CA THR A 9 3.04 -25.23 18.84
C THR A 9 3.76 -25.41 17.50
N LEU A 10 3.44 -26.44 16.73
CA LEU A 10 4.02 -26.66 15.40
C LEU A 10 3.44 -25.67 14.37
N LEU A 11 2.15 -25.38 14.42
CA LEU A 11 1.51 -24.37 13.60
C LEU A 11 2.08 -22.98 13.90
N ALA A 12 2.18 -22.59 15.16
CA ALA A 12 2.76 -21.31 15.56
C ALA A 12 4.22 -21.16 15.06
N LYS A 13 5.04 -22.21 15.18
CA LYS A 13 6.42 -22.20 14.63
C LYS A 13 6.46 -22.13 13.10
N GLY A 14 5.45 -22.66 12.42
CA GLY A 14 5.29 -22.58 10.97
C GLY A 14 4.97 -21.14 10.54
N GLU A 15 4.02 -20.50 11.20
CA GLU A 15 3.65 -19.10 10.94
C GLU A 15 4.81 -18.14 11.28
N ASP A 16 5.51 -18.29 12.40
CA ASP A 16 6.69 -17.50 12.75
C ASP A 16 7.78 -17.61 11.67
N ARG A 17 7.95 -18.80 11.09
CA ARG A 17 8.93 -19.03 10.02
C ARG A 17 8.50 -18.38 8.71
N LYS A 18 7.22 -18.51 8.36
CA LYS A 18 6.63 -17.87 7.18
C LYS A 18 6.76 -16.36 7.27
N GLN A 19 6.42 -15.76 8.42
CA GLN A 19 6.55 -14.32 8.63
C GLN A 19 8.00 -13.85 8.50
N ARG A 20 8.96 -14.57 9.08
CA ARG A 20 10.38 -14.24 8.95
C ARG A 20 10.87 -14.29 7.50
N ILE A 21 10.39 -15.25 6.70
CA ILE A 21 10.69 -15.30 5.26
C ILE A 21 10.13 -14.05 4.55
N LEU A 22 8.92 -13.62 4.87
CA LEU A 22 8.29 -12.42 4.31
C LEU A 22 9.06 -11.15 4.67
N ASP A 23 9.46 -10.98 5.94
CA ASP A 23 10.21 -9.81 6.41
C ASP A 23 11.58 -9.70 5.69
N VAL A 24 12.26 -10.84 5.51
CA VAL A 24 13.53 -10.89 4.75
C VAL A 24 13.29 -10.60 3.29
N ALA A 25 12.23 -11.15 2.69
CA ALA A 25 11.88 -10.90 1.29
C ALA A 25 11.61 -9.41 1.05
N GLN A 26 10.81 -8.76 1.90
CA GLN A 26 10.52 -7.33 1.81
C GLN A 26 11.80 -6.48 1.82
N ARG A 27 12.71 -6.71 2.78
CA ARG A 27 13.98 -5.99 2.85
C ARG A 27 14.84 -6.17 1.60
N LEU A 28 14.97 -7.41 1.13
CA LEU A 28 15.79 -7.72 -0.05
C LEU A 28 15.17 -7.16 -1.34
N LEU A 29 13.86 -7.22 -1.48
CA LEU A 29 13.13 -6.67 -2.62
C LEU A 29 13.27 -5.15 -2.69
N THR A 30 13.10 -4.46 -1.57
CA THR A 30 13.30 -2.99 -1.50
C THR A 30 14.73 -2.60 -1.85
N ARG A 31 15.71 -3.40 -1.41
CA ARG A 31 17.13 -3.07 -1.58
C ARG A 31 17.68 -3.42 -2.95
N ASN A 32 17.29 -4.55 -3.52
CA ASN A 32 17.91 -5.14 -4.71
C ASN A 32 16.96 -5.21 -5.92
N GLY A 33 15.67 -4.94 -5.72
CA GLY A 33 14.61 -5.22 -6.69
C GLY A 33 14.27 -6.71 -6.82
N TRP A 34 13.17 -6.96 -7.50
CA TRP A 34 12.67 -8.32 -7.68
C TRP A 34 13.57 -9.16 -8.59
N ARG A 35 14.12 -8.58 -9.65
CA ARG A 35 14.94 -9.30 -10.64
C ARG A 35 16.23 -9.84 -10.02
N SER A 36 16.85 -9.05 -9.15
CA SER A 36 18.13 -9.37 -8.52
C SER A 36 18.02 -10.19 -7.24
N THR A 37 16.82 -10.32 -6.65
CA THR A 37 16.57 -11.10 -5.44
C THR A 37 16.26 -12.54 -5.79
N THR A 38 16.95 -13.51 -5.19
CA THR A 38 16.73 -14.95 -5.40
C THR A 38 16.13 -15.63 -4.18
N LEU A 39 15.38 -16.74 -4.37
CA LEU A 39 14.85 -17.55 -3.27
C LEU A 39 15.97 -18.10 -2.37
N ALA A 40 17.14 -18.41 -2.94
CA ALA A 40 18.29 -18.89 -2.17
C ALA A 40 18.85 -17.81 -1.23
N GLN A 41 18.91 -16.55 -1.68
CA GLN A 41 19.30 -15.42 -0.82
C GLN A 41 18.29 -15.21 0.31
N ILE A 42 16.99 -15.20 -0.02
CA ILE A 42 15.94 -15.06 0.99
C ILE A 42 16.01 -16.19 2.02
N ALA A 43 16.14 -17.44 1.58
CA ALA A 43 16.25 -18.60 2.46
C ALA A 43 17.47 -18.50 3.39
N GLY A 44 18.64 -18.13 2.85
CA GLY A 44 19.87 -17.96 3.61
C GLY A 44 19.74 -16.90 4.71
N GLU A 45 19.21 -15.72 4.39
CA GLU A 45 19.02 -14.64 5.36
C GLU A 45 17.88 -14.95 6.37
N ALA A 46 16.84 -15.69 5.95
CA ALA A 46 15.76 -16.11 6.85
C ALA A 46 16.17 -17.29 7.77
N GLY A 47 17.37 -17.85 7.59
CA GLY A 47 17.85 -18.99 8.37
C GLY A 47 17.06 -20.27 8.09
N VAL A 48 16.61 -20.46 6.84
CA VAL A 48 15.93 -21.66 6.38
C VAL A 48 16.65 -22.26 5.17
N THR A 49 16.40 -23.55 4.88
CA THR A 49 16.88 -24.14 3.63
C THR A 49 16.02 -23.66 2.45
N PRO A 50 16.55 -23.64 1.21
CA PRO A 50 15.74 -23.38 0.02
C PRO A 50 14.51 -24.30 -0.10
N ALA A 51 14.64 -25.58 0.25
CA ALA A 51 13.52 -26.50 0.30
C ALA A 51 12.49 -26.14 1.39
N GLY A 52 12.96 -25.66 2.55
CA GLY A 52 12.10 -25.16 3.62
C GLY A 52 11.34 -23.89 3.23
N LEU A 53 11.95 -23.02 2.45
CA LEU A 53 11.26 -21.85 1.88
C LEU A 53 10.20 -22.29 0.87
N LEU A 54 10.55 -23.19 -0.06
CA LEU A 54 9.61 -23.72 -1.06
C LEU A 54 8.45 -24.52 -0.46
N HIS A 55 8.58 -25.00 0.77
CA HIS A 55 7.45 -25.59 1.50
C HIS A 55 6.42 -24.53 1.92
N HIS A 56 6.82 -23.27 2.14
CA HIS A 56 5.93 -22.18 2.48
C HIS A 56 5.44 -21.39 1.25
N PHE A 57 6.28 -21.29 0.21
CA PHE A 57 6.02 -20.53 -1.00
C PHE A 57 6.51 -21.35 -2.20
N GLU A 58 5.59 -21.91 -2.98
CA GLU A 58 5.87 -22.82 -4.10
C GLU A 58 6.72 -22.17 -5.20
N SER A 59 6.66 -20.84 -5.32
CA SER A 59 7.42 -20.09 -6.30
C SER A 59 7.81 -18.69 -5.77
N LYS A 60 8.67 -18.02 -6.53
CA LYS A 60 9.05 -16.63 -6.24
C LYS A 60 7.85 -15.69 -6.46
N GLU A 61 7.02 -15.95 -7.47
CA GLU A 61 5.80 -15.21 -7.75
C GLU A 61 4.82 -15.33 -6.58
N GLN A 62 4.62 -16.53 -6.03
CA GLN A 62 3.75 -16.73 -4.87
C GLN A 62 4.27 -15.94 -3.64
N LEU A 63 5.59 -15.93 -3.42
CA LEU A 63 6.19 -15.11 -2.37
C LEU A 63 5.93 -13.61 -2.59
N LEU A 64 6.02 -13.14 -3.84
CA LEU A 64 5.72 -11.74 -4.17
C LEU A 64 4.25 -11.39 -3.92
N HIS A 65 3.33 -12.30 -4.28
CA HIS A 65 1.92 -12.13 -3.95
C HIS A 65 1.71 -11.99 -2.44
N ALA A 66 2.36 -12.84 -1.64
CA ALA A 66 2.24 -12.77 -0.18
C ALA A 66 2.85 -11.48 0.42
N VAL A 67 3.91 -10.94 -0.18
CA VAL A 67 4.46 -9.63 0.20
C VAL A 67 3.47 -8.51 -0.08
N LEU A 68 2.77 -8.55 -1.21
CA LEU A 68 1.71 -7.57 -1.53
C LEU A 68 0.49 -7.75 -0.64
N ASP A 69 0.12 -9.01 -0.27
CA ASP A 69 -0.96 -9.27 0.68
C ASP A 69 -0.69 -8.61 2.04
N ALA A 70 0.57 -8.60 2.49
CA ALA A 70 0.96 -7.92 3.73
C ALA A 70 0.74 -6.40 3.64
N ARG A 71 1.00 -5.79 2.47
CA ARG A 71 0.68 -4.37 2.22
C ARG A 71 -0.82 -4.12 2.22
N ASP A 72 -1.58 -4.98 1.52
CA ASP A 72 -3.03 -4.85 1.43
C ASP A 72 -3.68 -4.97 2.83
N LEU A 73 -3.17 -5.90 3.65
CA LEU A 73 -3.62 -6.07 5.03
C LEU A 73 -3.28 -4.86 5.91
N ASP A 74 -2.10 -4.26 5.76
CA ASP A 74 -1.73 -3.04 6.50
C ASP A 74 -2.64 -1.88 6.11
N ASP A 75 -2.88 -1.69 4.81
CA ASP A 75 -3.80 -0.67 4.30
C ASP A 75 -5.23 -0.89 4.83
N ASP A 76 -5.76 -2.12 4.78
CA ASP A 76 -7.10 -2.44 5.29
C ASP A 76 -7.23 -2.26 6.81
N THR A 77 -6.20 -2.60 7.55
CA THR A 77 -6.20 -2.51 9.03
C THR A 77 -6.18 -1.07 9.51
N HIS A 78 -5.52 -0.17 8.77
CA HIS A 78 -5.33 1.22 9.16
C HIS A 78 -6.20 2.22 8.34
N ALA A 79 -7.02 1.72 7.40
CA ALA A 79 -7.93 2.57 6.66
C ALA A 79 -9.11 3.02 7.54
N ASP A 80 -9.22 4.31 7.78
CA ASP A 80 -10.47 4.89 8.28
C ASP A 80 -11.44 5.07 7.10
N ARG A 81 -12.27 4.06 6.85
CA ARG A 81 -13.26 4.09 5.78
C ARG A 81 -14.48 4.97 6.09
N THR A 82 -14.56 5.52 7.31
CA THR A 82 -15.67 6.36 7.78
C THR A 82 -15.30 7.84 7.80
N GLY A 83 -14.01 8.15 7.82
CA GLY A 83 -13.49 9.51 7.87
C GLY A 83 -13.68 10.31 6.57
N ASP A 84 -13.44 11.60 6.66
CA ASP A 84 -13.42 12.49 5.51
C ASP A 84 -12.23 12.17 4.60
N LEU A 85 -12.37 12.42 3.29
CA LEU A 85 -11.32 12.21 2.30
C LEU A 85 -10.01 12.93 2.69
N PHE A 86 -10.12 14.15 3.20
CA PHE A 86 -8.93 14.98 3.51
C PHE A 86 -8.20 14.46 4.73
N ASP A 87 -8.93 13.96 5.74
CA ASP A 87 -8.35 13.31 6.92
C ASP A 87 -7.63 12.02 6.52
N GLN A 88 -8.21 11.24 5.61
CA GLN A 88 -7.59 10.03 5.08
C GLN A 88 -6.29 10.35 4.31
N ILE A 89 -6.29 11.40 3.49
CA ILE A 89 -5.09 11.84 2.76
C ILE A 89 -4.00 12.27 3.74
N ALA A 90 -4.35 13.06 4.76
CA ALA A 90 -3.39 13.49 5.78
C ALA A 90 -2.79 12.28 6.54
N ALA A 91 -3.62 11.28 6.88
CA ALA A 91 -3.20 10.06 7.57
C ALA A 91 -2.29 9.14 6.74
N VAL A 92 -2.26 9.28 5.41
CA VAL A 92 -1.35 8.49 4.56
C VAL A 92 0.11 8.70 4.97
N ALA A 93 0.50 9.91 5.42
CA ALA A 93 1.87 10.20 5.87
C ALA A 93 2.34 9.27 7.01
N ASP A 94 1.43 8.83 7.88
CA ASP A 94 1.78 7.94 9.00
C ASP A 94 2.26 6.56 8.55
N ARG A 95 1.81 6.08 7.38
CA ARG A 95 2.25 4.81 6.81
C ARG A 95 3.75 4.77 6.52
N PHE A 96 4.30 5.89 6.06
CA PHE A 96 5.72 5.97 5.73
C PHE A 96 6.61 5.74 6.95
N HIS A 97 6.17 6.19 8.12
CA HIS A 97 6.88 6.00 9.38
C HIS A 97 6.57 4.64 10.02
N ARG A 98 5.33 4.17 9.90
CA ARG A 98 4.89 2.90 10.49
C ARG A 98 5.45 1.68 9.75
N ALA A 99 5.45 1.72 8.39
CA ALA A 99 5.78 0.59 7.56
C ALA A 99 6.68 0.96 6.36
N PRO A 100 7.88 1.53 6.59
CA PRO A 100 8.76 2.02 5.52
C PRO A 100 9.18 0.93 4.54
N GLU A 101 9.37 -0.32 5.03
CA GLU A 101 9.72 -1.46 4.18
C GLU A 101 8.58 -1.83 3.22
N LEU A 102 7.31 -1.71 3.66
CA LEU A 102 6.15 -1.96 2.80
C LEU A 102 6.03 -0.89 1.72
N VAL A 103 6.26 0.39 2.06
CA VAL A 103 6.28 1.49 1.08
C VAL A 103 7.36 1.23 0.03
N GLY A 104 8.59 0.96 0.46
CA GLY A 104 9.71 0.71 -0.45
C GLY A 104 9.50 -0.52 -1.34
N THR A 105 9.06 -1.63 -0.75
CA THR A 105 8.79 -2.86 -1.50
C THR A 105 7.70 -2.65 -2.55
N PHE A 106 6.59 -2.00 -2.17
CA PHE A 106 5.49 -1.73 -3.10
C PHE A 106 5.95 -0.85 -4.27
N THR A 107 6.65 0.26 -3.99
CA THR A 107 7.12 1.18 -5.04
C THR A 107 8.05 0.48 -6.03
N VAL A 108 8.99 -0.33 -5.53
CA VAL A 108 9.90 -1.11 -6.40
C VAL A 108 9.12 -2.11 -7.24
N LEU A 109 8.22 -2.89 -6.62
CA LEU A 109 7.40 -3.88 -7.34
C LEU A 109 6.48 -3.21 -8.36
N LEU A 110 5.90 -2.06 -8.06
CA LEU A 110 5.07 -1.29 -8.99
C LEU A 110 5.88 -0.90 -10.24
N VAL A 111 7.05 -0.29 -10.05
CA VAL A 111 7.89 0.17 -11.17
C VAL A 111 8.41 -1.00 -12.02
N GLU A 112 8.83 -2.10 -11.38
CA GLU A 112 9.35 -3.29 -12.09
C GLU A 112 8.25 -4.08 -12.84
N ASN A 113 6.96 -3.85 -12.52
CA ASN A 113 5.81 -4.56 -13.10
C ASN A 113 4.84 -3.65 -13.88
N ILE A 114 5.31 -2.50 -14.37
CA ILE A 114 4.53 -1.59 -15.20
C ILE A 114 4.17 -2.22 -16.56
N LEU A 115 5.08 -3.02 -17.13
CA LEU A 115 4.88 -3.60 -18.46
C LEU A 115 3.89 -4.78 -18.41
N PRO A 116 3.00 -4.94 -19.41
CA PRO A 116 1.95 -5.96 -19.42
C PRO A 116 2.45 -7.41 -19.28
N GLU A 117 3.65 -7.69 -19.76
CA GLU A 117 4.28 -9.01 -19.67
C GLU A 117 4.94 -9.32 -18.32
N ALA A 118 4.96 -8.35 -17.41
CA ALA A 118 5.57 -8.54 -16.09
C ALA A 118 4.67 -9.40 -15.18
N PRO A 119 5.25 -10.26 -14.32
CA PRO A 119 4.51 -11.30 -13.61
C PRO A 119 3.45 -10.77 -12.62
N LEU A 120 3.59 -9.56 -12.13
CA LEU A 120 2.63 -8.94 -11.21
C LEU A 120 1.80 -7.81 -11.86
N HIS A 121 1.92 -7.59 -13.18
CA HIS A 121 1.24 -6.49 -13.86
C HIS A 121 -0.27 -6.45 -13.56
N ASP A 122 -0.96 -7.55 -13.82
CA ASP A 122 -2.42 -7.62 -13.65
C ASP A 122 -2.84 -7.36 -12.20
N ARG A 123 -2.06 -7.84 -11.23
CA ARG A 123 -2.30 -7.59 -9.82
C ARG A 123 -2.10 -6.11 -9.47
N MET A 124 -1.02 -5.49 -9.94
CA MET A 124 -0.76 -4.07 -9.71
C MET A 124 -1.83 -3.19 -10.36
N LEU A 125 -2.26 -3.54 -11.57
CA LEU A 125 -3.33 -2.85 -12.27
C LEU A 125 -4.67 -2.98 -11.53
N ALA A 126 -5.03 -4.18 -11.08
CA ALA A 126 -6.25 -4.42 -10.31
C ALA A 126 -6.24 -3.62 -8.99
N ARG A 127 -5.12 -3.62 -8.27
CA ARG A 127 -4.94 -2.85 -7.05
C ARG A 127 -5.06 -1.34 -7.30
N HIS A 128 -4.42 -0.83 -8.35
CA HIS A 128 -4.51 0.59 -8.72
C HIS A 128 -5.95 1.01 -9.03
N ARG A 129 -6.68 0.18 -9.80
CA ARG A 129 -8.09 0.43 -10.11
C ARG A 129 -8.95 0.43 -8.84
N ALA A 130 -8.80 -0.58 -7.98
CA ALA A 130 -9.54 -0.66 -6.71
C ALA A 130 -9.28 0.58 -5.82
N ALA A 131 -8.04 1.03 -5.70
CA ALA A 131 -7.71 2.23 -4.95
C ALA A 131 -8.35 3.49 -5.58
N THR A 132 -8.33 3.60 -6.92
CA THR A 132 -8.99 4.70 -7.65
C THR A 132 -10.49 4.71 -7.39
N ASP A 133 -11.14 3.54 -7.45
CA ASP A 133 -12.57 3.41 -7.22
C ASP A 133 -12.95 3.81 -5.79
N ILE A 134 -12.16 3.40 -4.79
CA ILE A 134 -12.37 3.78 -3.38
C ILE A 134 -12.34 5.31 -3.21
N VAL A 135 -11.33 5.97 -3.76
CA VAL A 135 -11.21 7.44 -3.68
C VAL A 135 -12.34 8.13 -4.43
N ALA A 136 -12.68 7.66 -5.64
CA ALA A 136 -13.80 8.21 -6.40
C ALA A 136 -15.14 8.07 -5.66
N ASP A 137 -15.37 6.94 -4.97
CA ASP A 137 -16.58 6.72 -4.18
C ASP A 137 -16.64 7.63 -2.94
N LEU A 138 -15.50 7.92 -2.32
CA LEU A 138 -15.45 8.93 -1.24
C LEU A 138 -15.85 10.31 -1.75
N ILE A 139 -15.37 10.69 -2.94
CA ILE A 139 -15.73 11.98 -3.57
C ILE A 139 -17.23 12.01 -3.90
N ARG A 140 -17.76 10.96 -4.54
CA ARG A 140 -19.20 10.86 -4.87
C ARG A 140 -20.09 10.99 -3.64
N ARG A 141 -19.71 10.34 -2.53
CA ARG A 141 -20.43 10.47 -1.26
C ARG A 141 -20.40 11.90 -0.73
N GLY A 142 -19.23 12.55 -0.75
CA GLY A 142 -19.13 13.95 -0.34
C GLY A 142 -19.96 14.92 -1.20
N GLN A 143 -20.09 14.64 -2.51
CA GLN A 143 -20.98 15.39 -3.42
C GLN A 143 -22.46 15.13 -3.09
N ALA A 144 -22.85 13.88 -2.89
CA ALA A 144 -24.23 13.52 -2.53
C ALA A 144 -24.67 14.13 -1.18
N ASP A 145 -23.73 14.29 -0.24
CA ASP A 145 -23.96 14.92 1.06
C ASP A 145 -23.89 16.47 1.01
N GLY A 146 -23.62 17.06 -0.17
CA GLY A 146 -23.46 18.51 -0.35
C GLY A 146 -22.18 19.10 0.29
N ARG A 147 -21.25 18.24 0.73
CA ARG A 147 -19.96 18.68 1.29
C ARG A 147 -18.97 19.12 0.21
N TYR A 148 -19.07 18.55 -0.98
CA TYR A 148 -18.21 18.82 -2.12
C TYR A 148 -19.01 19.39 -3.30
N ARG A 149 -18.38 20.25 -4.10
CA ARG A 149 -18.97 20.79 -5.32
C ARG A 149 -19.21 19.67 -6.34
N GLU A 150 -20.31 19.76 -7.09
CA GLU A 150 -20.77 18.72 -8.02
C GLU A 150 -20.03 18.71 -9.37
N ASP A 151 -19.36 19.79 -9.74
CA ASP A 151 -18.67 19.95 -11.02
C ASP A 151 -17.26 19.32 -11.06
N ILE A 152 -16.81 18.70 -9.97
CA ILE A 152 -15.59 17.87 -9.93
C ILE A 152 -15.93 16.48 -10.49
N ASP A 153 -15.14 16.01 -11.47
CA ASP A 153 -15.20 14.61 -11.90
C ASP A 153 -14.49 13.71 -10.85
N PRO A 154 -15.24 12.83 -10.15
CA PRO A 154 -14.64 11.99 -9.11
C PRO A 154 -13.57 11.02 -9.63
N ALA A 155 -13.72 10.48 -10.83
CA ALA A 155 -12.77 9.52 -11.38
C ALA A 155 -11.45 10.21 -11.75
N VAL A 156 -11.52 11.37 -12.40
CA VAL A 156 -10.33 12.16 -12.75
C VAL A 156 -9.59 12.61 -11.49
N LYS A 157 -10.32 13.12 -10.50
CA LYS A 157 -9.72 13.61 -9.25
C LYS A 157 -9.12 12.49 -8.42
N ALA A 158 -9.72 11.29 -8.42
CA ALA A 158 -9.15 10.12 -7.76
C ALA A 158 -7.79 9.73 -8.35
N VAL A 159 -7.64 9.75 -9.68
CA VAL A 159 -6.36 9.50 -10.34
C VAL A 159 -5.30 10.53 -9.94
N GLU A 160 -5.68 11.83 -9.90
CA GLU A 160 -4.78 12.92 -9.47
C GLU A 160 -4.28 12.71 -8.02
N ILE A 161 -5.19 12.37 -7.09
CA ILE A 161 -4.85 12.10 -5.69
C ILE A 161 -3.89 10.92 -5.57
N LEU A 162 -4.18 9.81 -6.26
CA LEU A 162 -3.31 8.64 -6.21
C LEU A 162 -1.94 8.90 -6.86
N ALA A 163 -1.90 9.68 -7.94
CA ALA A 163 -0.65 10.09 -8.56
C ALA A 163 0.21 10.92 -7.59
N PHE A 164 -0.40 11.83 -6.81
CA PHE A 164 0.29 12.54 -5.75
C PHE A 164 0.86 11.57 -4.69
N VAL A 165 0.05 10.65 -4.18
CA VAL A 165 0.49 9.67 -3.15
C VAL A 165 1.67 8.84 -3.65
N HIS A 166 1.58 8.24 -4.85
CA HIS A 166 2.67 7.44 -5.43
C HIS A 166 3.92 8.28 -5.74
N GLY A 167 3.73 9.54 -6.16
CA GLY A 167 4.82 10.49 -6.33
C GLY A 167 5.55 10.77 -5.01
N MET A 168 4.82 10.93 -3.92
CA MET A 168 5.40 11.13 -2.59
C MET A 168 6.09 9.88 -2.06
N GLU A 169 5.58 8.67 -2.32
CA GLU A 169 6.28 7.41 -2.01
C GLU A 169 7.66 7.38 -2.67
N THR A 170 7.72 7.69 -3.96
CA THR A 170 8.99 7.72 -4.71
C THR A 170 9.93 8.83 -4.22
N ALA A 171 9.40 10.04 -4.00
CA ALA A 171 10.20 11.18 -3.55
C ALA A 171 10.83 10.93 -2.18
N TRP A 172 10.05 10.38 -1.23
CA TRP A 172 10.53 10.09 0.12
C TRP A 172 11.55 8.95 0.15
N LEU A 173 11.39 7.93 -0.68
CA LEU A 173 12.38 6.85 -0.80
C LEU A 173 13.72 7.38 -1.34
N LEU A 174 13.67 8.43 -2.18
CA LEU A 174 14.87 9.10 -2.69
C LEU A 174 15.48 10.05 -1.63
N ASP A 175 14.64 10.78 -0.92
CA ASP A 175 15.04 11.74 0.12
C ASP A 175 14.16 11.60 1.37
N PRO A 176 14.60 10.79 2.36
CA PRO A 176 13.85 10.59 3.61
C PRO A 176 13.76 11.83 4.51
N SER A 177 14.44 12.93 4.16
CA SER A 177 14.34 14.20 4.91
C SER A 177 13.10 15.02 4.56
N ILE A 178 12.31 14.62 3.56
CA ILE A 178 11.06 15.27 3.18
C ILE A 178 10.09 15.29 4.38
N PRO A 179 9.55 16.45 4.76
CA PRO A 179 8.62 16.58 5.88
C PRO A 179 7.21 16.12 5.44
N LEU A 180 7.02 14.80 5.35
CA LEU A 180 5.79 14.19 4.82
C LEU A 180 4.50 14.68 5.51
N PRO A 181 4.43 14.75 6.87
CA PRO A 181 3.20 15.20 7.53
C PRO A 181 2.77 16.60 7.06
N GLU A 182 3.71 17.52 6.93
CA GLU A 182 3.46 18.89 6.48
C GLU A 182 3.03 18.93 5.01
N VAL A 183 3.67 18.13 4.15
CA VAL A 183 3.35 18.05 2.72
C VAL A 183 1.94 17.49 2.52
N PHE A 184 1.60 16.36 3.18
CA PHE A 184 0.28 15.75 3.07
C PHE A 184 -0.81 16.64 3.67
N LYS A 185 -0.55 17.29 4.82
CA LYS A 185 -1.47 18.24 5.42
C LYS A 185 -1.77 19.41 4.48
N GLN A 186 -0.74 20.02 3.90
CA GLN A 186 -0.90 21.15 2.97
C GLN A 186 -1.64 20.74 1.69
N TYR A 187 -1.40 19.52 1.19
CA TYR A 187 -2.13 18.98 0.04
C TYR A 187 -3.61 18.77 0.38
N ALA A 188 -3.92 18.15 1.53
CA ALA A 188 -5.29 17.95 1.99
C ALA A 188 -6.04 19.29 2.17
N GLU A 189 -5.41 20.30 2.79
CA GLU A 189 -5.98 21.65 2.92
C GLU A 189 -6.23 22.32 1.56
N THR A 190 -5.37 22.10 0.58
CA THR A 190 -5.55 22.63 -0.77
C THR A 190 -6.73 21.96 -1.46
N LEU A 191 -6.82 20.64 -1.41
CA LEU A 191 -7.97 19.91 -1.92
C LEU A 191 -9.27 20.32 -1.23
N ALA A 192 -9.27 20.49 0.09
CA ALA A 192 -10.46 20.93 0.82
C ALA A 192 -10.99 22.29 0.33
N ARG A 193 -10.10 23.22 0.00
CA ARG A 193 -10.48 24.51 -0.60
C ARG A 193 -11.05 24.33 -2.02
N ASP A 194 -10.42 23.47 -2.83
CA ASP A 194 -10.85 23.21 -4.21
C ASP A 194 -12.20 22.49 -4.27
N PHE A 195 -12.48 21.64 -3.28
CA PHE A 195 -13.71 20.87 -3.19
C PHE A 195 -14.87 21.64 -2.55
N ALA A 196 -14.61 22.78 -1.90
CA ALA A 196 -15.66 23.56 -1.22
C ALA A 196 -16.77 23.95 -2.19
N PRO A 197 -18.05 23.75 -1.84
CA PRO A 197 -19.15 24.24 -2.64
C PRO A 197 -19.06 25.75 -2.87
N PRO A 198 -19.54 26.26 -4.02
CA PRO A 198 -19.59 27.70 -4.25
C PRO A 198 -20.43 28.37 -3.15
N LYS A 199 -19.92 29.46 -2.60
CA LYS A 199 -20.68 30.24 -1.59
C LYS A 199 -21.97 30.72 -2.25
N THR A 200 -23.12 30.25 -1.78
CA THR A 200 -24.43 30.82 -2.10
C THR A 200 -24.47 32.22 -1.51
N PHE A 201 -24.35 33.23 -2.35
CA PHE A 201 -24.69 34.59 -1.92
C PHE A 201 -26.22 34.63 -1.82
N GLU A 202 -26.76 34.63 -0.60
CA GLU A 202 -28.14 35.01 -0.37
C GLU A 202 -28.28 36.45 -0.84
N THR A 203 -28.97 36.63 -1.98
CA THR A 203 -29.36 37.96 -2.43
C THR A 203 -30.49 38.43 -1.51
N THR A 204 -30.15 39.33 -0.59
CA THR A 204 -31.12 40.02 0.27
C THR A 204 -31.90 41.05 -0.54
#